data_9862e16ac738cc8486243670ffd0a803
#
_entry.id   9862e16ac738cc8486243670ffd0a803
#
_cell.length_a   1.000
_cell.length_b   1.000
_cell.length_c   1.000
_cell.angle_alpha   90.00
_cell.angle_beta   90.00
_cell.angle_gamma   90.00
#
_symmetry.space_group_name_H-M   'P 1'
#
loop_
_entity.id
_entity.type
_entity.pdbx_description
1 polymer ?
#
loop_
_entity_poly.entity_id
_entity_poly.type
_entity_poly.pdbx_seq_one_letter_code
_entity_poly.pdbx_strand_id
1 'polypeptide(L)'
;MALQMIDNKTRPATTIDAEHGTEALTDLDATDERGVSTDLVRAYLNGIGRTKLLTAAQEVELAKRIEAGLFAEEKLSTCTPVSGDLHADLALIAREGRAAKDHLLEANLRLVVSIAKRYTGRGMAFLDLIQEGNLGLIRAVEKFDYAKGYKFSTYATWWIRQAITRAMADQARTIRIPVHMVEQVNRMVRVRRELSVTLGREPIVSEVARAMEIPEFQVIELISYDREPVSLDQAVGEDGESALGDFVASVDPRTEPGDAAANGELRNEVRIVLATLSQREQAVIRLRFGLDDGRQRTLDEVGKEFGLSRERIRQIEKVTLLKLRDPERAQRLEAYAC
;
A
#
# COMPACT_ATOMS: atom_id res chain seq x y z
N MET A 1 -8.77 23.31 22.91
CA MET A 1 -9.75 23.64 21.85
C MET A 1 -10.66 22.44 21.67
N ALA A 2 -11.95 22.62 21.82
CA ALA A 2 -12.95 21.62 22.09
C ALA A 2 -13.22 20.69 20.91
N LEU A 3 -13.14 19.36 21.15
CA LEU A 3 -13.70 18.32 20.29
C LEU A 3 -15.23 18.36 20.42
N GLN A 4 -15.92 18.77 19.37
CA GLN A 4 -17.36 18.64 19.24
C GLN A 4 -17.71 17.14 19.13
N MET A 5 -18.42 16.66 20.16
CA MET A 5 -19.10 15.37 20.15
C MET A 5 -20.24 15.42 19.13
N ILE A 6 -20.16 14.56 18.13
CA ILE A 6 -21.29 14.27 17.23
C ILE A 6 -22.16 13.24 17.95
N ASP A 7 -23.31 13.72 18.36
CA ASP A 7 -24.40 12.97 19.00
C ASP A 7 -25.01 11.99 17.98
N ASN A 8 -24.68 10.70 18.09
CA ASN A 8 -25.23 9.65 17.25
C ASN A 8 -26.25 8.86 18.10
N LYS A 9 -27.52 9.22 17.97
CA LYS A 9 -28.67 8.59 18.61
C LYS A 9 -28.61 7.07 18.51
N THR A 10 -28.34 6.45 19.60
CA THR A 10 -28.27 5.02 19.89
C THR A 10 -29.60 4.31 19.53
N ARG A 11 -29.51 3.37 18.58
CA ARG A 11 -30.41 2.20 18.57
C ARG A 11 -29.96 1.25 19.67
N PRO A 12 -30.88 0.61 20.42
CA PRO A 12 -30.52 -0.28 21.52
C PRO A 12 -29.71 -1.48 20.97
N ALA A 13 -28.66 -1.83 21.69
CA ALA A 13 -27.83 -3.00 21.42
C ALA A 13 -28.73 -4.26 21.59
N THR A 14 -29.01 -4.90 20.48
CA THR A 14 -29.59 -6.25 20.48
C THR A 14 -28.57 -7.17 21.13
N THR A 15 -28.98 -7.80 22.23
CA THR A 15 -28.25 -8.85 22.93
C THR A 15 -27.94 -9.96 21.91
N ILE A 16 -26.69 -10.15 21.57
CA ILE A 16 -26.26 -11.26 20.69
C ILE A 16 -26.15 -12.47 21.60
N ASP A 17 -27.14 -13.34 21.54
CA ASP A 17 -27.16 -14.62 22.25
C ASP A 17 -25.99 -15.49 21.76
N ALA A 18 -25.27 -16.07 22.71
CA ALA A 18 -24.01 -16.81 22.49
C ALA A 18 -24.21 -18.15 21.73
N GLU A 19 -25.45 -18.53 21.42
CA GLU A 19 -25.77 -19.81 20.76
C GLU A 19 -25.68 -19.78 19.23
N HIS A 20 -25.68 -18.62 18.60
CA HIS A 20 -25.57 -18.49 17.11
C HIS A 20 -24.13 -18.50 16.58
N GLY A 21 -23.12 -18.70 17.43
CA GLY A 21 -21.70 -18.62 17.05
C GLY A 21 -21.18 -19.84 16.27
N THR A 22 -21.84 -20.99 16.36
CA THR A 22 -21.35 -22.24 15.76
C THR A 22 -21.91 -22.48 14.35
N GLU A 23 -23.15 -22.13 14.08
CA GLU A 23 -23.74 -22.28 12.73
C GLU A 23 -23.21 -21.26 11.71
N ALA A 24 -22.79 -20.07 12.16
CA ALA A 24 -22.26 -19.01 11.28
C ALA A 24 -20.82 -19.27 10.80
N LEU A 25 -20.14 -20.29 11.31
CA LEU A 25 -18.77 -20.64 10.92
C LEU A 25 -18.72 -21.60 9.72
N THR A 26 -19.82 -22.29 9.41
CA THR A 26 -19.92 -23.24 8.30
C THR A 26 -20.16 -22.57 6.94
N ASP A 27 -20.70 -21.36 6.90
CA ASP A 27 -20.98 -20.62 5.65
C ASP A 27 -19.75 -19.93 5.02
N LEU A 28 -18.57 -19.99 5.67
CA LEU A 28 -17.34 -19.40 5.11
C LEU A 28 -16.67 -20.26 4.05
N ASP A 29 -17.11 -21.51 3.87
CA ASP A 29 -16.54 -22.48 2.92
C ASP A 29 -16.89 -22.17 1.44
N ALA A 30 -17.79 -21.23 1.14
CA ALA A 30 -18.38 -21.11 -0.20
C ALA A 30 -17.73 -20.04 -1.10
N THR A 31 -16.75 -19.26 -0.64
CA THR A 31 -16.29 -18.07 -1.43
C THR A 31 -14.78 -17.97 -1.67
N ASP A 32 -13.97 -18.93 -1.25
CA ASP A 32 -12.52 -18.85 -1.49
C ASP A 32 -12.06 -20.01 -2.40
N GLU A 33 -11.83 -19.71 -3.67
CA GLU A 33 -11.43 -20.65 -4.73
C GLU A 33 -10.01 -21.24 -4.56
N ARG A 34 -9.32 -20.95 -3.44
CA ARG A 34 -7.97 -21.46 -3.15
C ARG A 34 -8.02 -22.41 -1.95
N GLY A 35 -8.16 -23.70 -2.19
CA GLY A 35 -8.29 -24.76 -1.17
C GLY A 35 -7.28 -24.71 0.00
N VAL A 36 -6.08 -24.17 -0.21
CA VAL A 36 -5.04 -24.01 0.84
C VAL A 36 -5.42 -22.93 1.86
N SER A 37 -6.08 -21.85 1.42
CA SER A 37 -6.50 -20.75 2.31
C SER A 37 -7.61 -21.21 3.24
N THR A 38 -8.55 -22.02 2.77
CA THR A 38 -9.68 -22.56 3.55
C THR A 38 -9.20 -23.47 4.68
N ASP A 39 -8.21 -24.32 4.42
CA ASP A 39 -7.65 -25.21 5.45
C ASP A 39 -6.93 -24.44 6.55
N LEU A 40 -6.20 -23.37 6.21
CA LEU A 40 -5.54 -22.51 7.18
C LEU A 40 -6.55 -21.73 8.06
N VAL A 41 -7.62 -21.23 7.47
CA VAL A 41 -8.71 -20.60 8.20
C VAL A 41 -9.36 -21.58 9.16
N ARG A 42 -9.69 -22.79 8.72
CA ARG A 42 -10.28 -23.85 9.54
C ARG A 42 -9.36 -24.25 10.70
N ALA A 43 -8.06 -24.43 10.44
CA ALA A 43 -7.08 -24.72 11.47
C ALA A 43 -7.00 -23.63 12.53
N TYR A 44 -6.98 -22.36 12.11
CA TYR A 44 -6.99 -21.22 13.01
C TYR A 44 -8.27 -21.18 13.87
N LEU A 45 -9.45 -21.31 13.25
CA LEU A 45 -10.73 -21.29 13.94
C LEU A 45 -10.86 -22.43 14.98
N ASN A 46 -10.38 -23.62 14.64
CA ASN A 46 -10.30 -24.75 15.56
C ASN A 46 -9.35 -24.48 16.73
N GLY A 47 -8.25 -23.77 16.49
CA GLY A 47 -7.29 -23.38 17.52
C GLY A 47 -7.89 -22.45 18.55
N ILE A 48 -8.51 -21.36 18.10
CA ILE A 48 -9.11 -20.34 19.00
C ILE A 48 -10.36 -20.84 19.71
N GLY A 49 -11.02 -21.88 19.19
CA GLY A 49 -12.22 -22.48 19.80
C GLY A 49 -11.94 -23.23 21.11
N ARG A 50 -10.68 -23.58 21.41
CA ARG A 50 -10.30 -24.36 22.60
C ARG A 50 -10.35 -23.56 23.89
N THR A 51 -10.13 -22.24 23.83
CA THR A 51 -10.12 -21.36 24.99
C THR A 51 -11.54 -20.97 25.38
N LYS A 52 -11.87 -21.12 26.68
CA LYS A 52 -13.20 -20.80 27.22
C LYS A 52 -13.43 -19.27 27.24
N LEU A 53 -14.70 -18.86 27.05
CA LEU A 53 -15.10 -17.48 27.22
C LEU A 53 -14.99 -17.04 28.68
N LEU A 54 -14.60 -15.80 28.91
CA LEU A 54 -14.43 -15.20 30.23
C LEU A 54 -15.75 -14.59 30.73
N THR A 55 -15.94 -14.64 32.02
CA THR A 55 -16.98 -13.86 32.71
C THR A 55 -16.44 -12.47 33.05
N ALA A 56 -17.31 -11.48 33.27
CA ALA A 56 -16.92 -10.12 33.63
C ALA A 56 -16.02 -10.07 34.89
N ALA A 57 -16.25 -10.95 35.86
CA ALA A 57 -15.42 -11.06 37.06
C ALA A 57 -13.99 -11.53 36.72
N GLN A 58 -13.87 -12.50 35.81
CA GLN A 58 -12.58 -13.00 35.35
C GLN A 58 -11.80 -11.98 34.52
N GLU A 59 -12.51 -11.17 33.69
CA GLU A 59 -11.89 -10.05 32.95
C GLU A 59 -11.22 -9.05 33.91
N VAL A 60 -11.93 -8.69 34.99
CA VAL A 60 -11.40 -7.78 36.02
C VAL A 60 -10.24 -8.40 36.78
N GLU A 61 -10.30 -9.70 37.13
CA GLU A 61 -9.23 -10.39 37.84
C GLU A 61 -7.96 -10.46 37.00
N LEU A 62 -8.10 -10.84 35.72
CA LEU A 62 -6.97 -10.87 34.77
C LEU A 62 -6.38 -9.47 34.59
N ALA A 63 -7.21 -8.44 34.46
CA ALA A 63 -6.75 -7.06 34.31
C ALA A 63 -5.91 -6.60 35.53
N LYS A 64 -6.32 -6.95 36.74
CA LYS A 64 -5.55 -6.67 37.97
C LYS A 64 -4.20 -7.40 38.00
N ARG A 65 -4.16 -8.67 37.55
CA ARG A 65 -2.90 -9.44 37.44
C ARG A 65 -1.97 -8.84 36.40
N ILE A 66 -2.50 -8.36 35.28
CA ILE A 66 -1.72 -7.67 34.23
C ILE A 66 -1.09 -6.40 34.80
N GLU A 67 -1.89 -5.57 35.48
CA GLU A 67 -1.41 -4.32 36.10
C GLU A 67 -0.33 -4.60 37.14
N ALA A 68 -0.54 -5.56 38.05
CA ALA A 68 0.45 -5.97 39.03
C ALA A 68 1.75 -6.47 38.37
N GLY A 69 1.66 -7.24 37.29
CA GLY A 69 2.78 -7.72 36.50
C GLY A 69 3.60 -6.59 35.87
N LEU A 70 2.93 -5.57 35.29
CA LEU A 70 3.57 -4.40 34.72
C LEU A 70 4.33 -3.58 35.79
N PHE A 71 3.73 -3.38 36.97
CA PHE A 71 4.41 -2.72 38.09
C PHE A 71 5.62 -3.52 38.60
N ALA A 72 5.53 -4.85 38.61
CA ALA A 72 6.66 -5.70 38.99
C ALA A 72 7.81 -5.61 37.98
N GLU A 73 7.50 -5.59 36.67
CA GLU A 73 8.48 -5.39 35.60
C GLU A 73 9.17 -4.02 35.69
N GLU A 74 8.40 -2.96 35.92
CA GLU A 74 8.91 -1.61 36.10
C GLU A 74 9.89 -1.55 37.31
N LYS A 75 9.54 -2.14 38.44
CA LYS A 75 10.42 -2.20 39.61
C LYS A 75 11.67 -3.02 39.37
N LEU A 76 11.61 -4.12 38.63
CA LEU A 76 12.77 -4.93 38.28
C LEU A 76 13.70 -4.22 37.29
N SER A 77 13.16 -3.38 36.39
CA SER A 77 13.94 -2.59 35.43
C SER A 77 14.61 -1.36 36.07
N THR A 78 14.01 -0.81 37.13
CA THR A 78 14.55 0.34 37.87
C THR A 78 15.63 -0.18 38.78
N CYS A 79 16.93 0.13 38.53
CA CYS A 79 18.13 -0.37 39.19
C CYS A 79 18.24 -0.02 40.71
N THR A 80 17.21 -0.25 41.49
CA THR A 80 17.30 -0.21 42.96
C THR A 80 17.74 -1.59 43.46
N PRO A 81 18.68 -1.69 44.39
CA PRO A 81 19.11 -2.98 44.96
C PRO A 81 17.94 -3.59 45.74
N VAL A 82 17.23 -4.51 45.08
CA VAL A 82 16.14 -5.27 45.69
C VAL A 82 16.76 -6.49 46.34
N SER A 83 16.33 -6.85 47.58
CA SER A 83 16.78 -8.09 48.24
C SER A 83 16.46 -9.31 47.37
N GLY A 84 17.32 -10.35 47.42
CA GLY A 84 17.20 -11.52 46.53
C GLY A 84 15.81 -12.20 46.56
N ASP A 85 15.19 -12.31 47.73
CA ASP A 85 13.86 -12.88 47.91
C ASP A 85 12.77 -12.02 47.23
N LEU A 86 12.82 -10.69 47.45
CA LEU A 86 11.89 -9.77 46.83
C LEU A 86 12.06 -9.72 45.30
N HIS A 87 13.27 -9.90 44.78
CA HIS A 87 13.52 -10.01 43.34
C HIS A 87 12.85 -11.26 42.75
N ALA A 88 12.93 -12.41 43.44
CA ALA A 88 12.29 -13.66 42.99
C ALA A 88 10.75 -13.52 42.99
N ASP A 89 10.17 -12.90 44.02
CA ASP A 89 8.72 -12.65 44.12
C ASP A 89 8.23 -11.69 43.02
N LEU A 90 8.95 -10.60 42.74
CA LEU A 90 8.63 -9.67 41.68
C LEU A 90 8.71 -10.36 40.29
N ALA A 91 9.73 -11.20 40.09
CA ALA A 91 9.86 -11.97 38.84
C ALA A 91 8.71 -12.96 38.63
N LEU A 92 8.20 -13.56 39.72
CA LEU A 92 7.03 -14.43 39.69
C LEU A 92 5.78 -13.66 39.30
N ILE A 93 5.52 -12.51 39.94
CA ILE A 93 4.36 -11.65 39.64
C ILE A 93 4.41 -11.15 38.20
N ALA A 94 5.58 -10.75 37.71
CA ALA A 94 5.76 -10.32 36.32
C ALA A 94 5.44 -11.46 35.33
N ARG A 95 5.84 -12.70 35.62
CA ARG A 95 5.52 -13.87 34.79
C ARG A 95 4.02 -14.19 34.81
N GLU A 96 3.39 -14.15 35.98
CA GLU A 96 1.94 -14.35 36.11
C GLU A 96 1.15 -13.25 35.39
N GLY A 97 1.60 -12.01 35.42
CA GLY A 97 0.99 -10.90 34.68
C GLY A 97 1.04 -11.10 33.17
N ARG A 98 2.16 -11.61 32.62
CA ARG A 98 2.26 -11.98 31.19
C ARG A 98 1.32 -13.11 30.83
N ALA A 99 1.30 -14.18 31.64
CA ALA A 99 0.37 -15.29 31.43
C ALA A 99 -1.11 -14.84 31.50
N ALA A 100 -1.45 -13.89 32.37
CA ALA A 100 -2.77 -13.31 32.42
C ALA A 100 -3.10 -12.47 31.18
N LYS A 101 -2.13 -11.73 30.63
CA LYS A 101 -2.28 -10.99 29.36
C LYS A 101 -2.55 -11.93 28.21
N ASP A 102 -1.76 -13.01 28.08
CA ASP A 102 -1.93 -14.00 27.03
C ASP A 102 -3.30 -14.69 27.12
N HIS A 103 -3.73 -15.07 28.33
CA HIS A 103 -5.03 -15.68 28.55
C HIS A 103 -6.20 -14.72 28.20
N LEU A 104 -6.10 -13.44 28.55
CA LEU A 104 -7.13 -12.44 28.19
C LEU A 104 -7.19 -12.24 26.68
N LEU A 105 -6.04 -12.25 25.98
CA LEU A 105 -5.97 -12.17 24.51
C LEU A 105 -6.61 -13.39 23.86
N GLU A 106 -6.18 -14.59 24.24
CA GLU A 106 -6.66 -15.85 23.66
C GLU A 106 -8.17 -16.03 23.79
N ALA A 107 -8.73 -15.73 24.97
CA ALA A 107 -10.16 -15.83 25.22
C ALA A 107 -11.01 -14.87 24.35
N ASN A 108 -10.41 -13.77 23.83
CA ASN A 108 -11.07 -12.76 23.03
C ASN A 108 -10.79 -12.85 21.52
N LEU A 109 -10.00 -13.82 21.03
CA LEU A 109 -9.74 -14.00 19.59
C LEU A 109 -11.02 -14.23 18.78
N ARG A 110 -12.00 -14.92 19.36
CA ARG A 110 -13.32 -15.15 18.72
C ARG A 110 -14.08 -13.83 18.47
N LEU A 111 -13.91 -12.82 19.32
CA LEU A 111 -14.48 -11.49 19.13
C LEU A 111 -13.86 -10.83 17.89
N VAL A 112 -12.55 -10.94 17.70
CA VAL A 112 -11.87 -10.40 16.51
C VAL A 112 -12.43 -11.01 15.23
N VAL A 113 -12.56 -12.34 15.18
CA VAL A 113 -13.13 -13.06 14.03
C VAL A 113 -14.54 -12.57 13.70
N SER A 114 -15.42 -12.41 14.71
CA SER A 114 -16.80 -11.94 14.53
C SER A 114 -16.87 -10.53 13.94
N ILE A 115 -15.88 -9.69 14.23
CA ILE A 115 -15.77 -8.33 13.68
C ILE A 115 -15.17 -8.37 12.27
N ALA A 116 -14.07 -9.11 12.05
CA ALA A 116 -13.36 -9.23 10.79
C ALA A 116 -14.25 -9.81 9.67
N LYS A 117 -15.14 -10.75 9.98
CA LYS A 117 -16.11 -11.31 9.01
C LYS A 117 -16.91 -10.26 8.26
N ARG A 118 -17.19 -9.09 8.85
CA ARG A 118 -17.94 -8.00 8.20
C ARG A 118 -17.14 -7.20 7.17
N TYR A 119 -15.84 -7.44 7.09
CA TYR A 119 -14.89 -6.72 6.21
C TYR A 119 -14.33 -7.59 5.10
N THR A 120 -14.76 -8.86 5.00
CA THR A 120 -14.37 -9.77 3.91
C THR A 120 -14.81 -9.25 2.54
N GLY A 121 -14.07 -9.64 1.48
CA GLY A 121 -14.37 -9.26 0.10
C GLY A 121 -14.05 -7.79 -0.25
N ARG A 122 -13.16 -7.15 0.50
CA ARG A 122 -12.78 -5.72 0.31
C ARG A 122 -11.29 -5.52 0.03
N GLY A 123 -10.66 -6.45 -0.69
CA GLY A 123 -9.27 -6.33 -1.12
C GLY A 123 -8.22 -6.88 -0.15
N MET A 124 -8.64 -7.47 1.01
CA MET A 124 -7.72 -8.14 1.94
C MET A 124 -8.19 -9.57 2.22
N ALA A 125 -7.26 -10.50 2.36
CA ALA A 125 -7.54 -11.86 2.76
C ALA A 125 -8.11 -11.92 4.19
N PHE A 126 -8.99 -12.89 4.46
CA PHE A 126 -9.68 -12.97 5.76
C PHE A 126 -8.71 -13.17 6.95
N LEU A 127 -7.66 -13.98 6.77
CA LEU A 127 -6.64 -14.15 7.81
C LEU A 127 -5.87 -12.86 8.11
N ASP A 128 -5.58 -12.06 7.09
CA ASP A 128 -4.90 -10.77 7.28
C ASP A 128 -5.78 -9.78 8.03
N LEU A 129 -7.08 -9.76 7.72
CA LEU A 129 -8.05 -8.96 8.49
C LEU A 129 -8.10 -9.37 9.97
N ILE A 130 -8.03 -10.69 10.25
CA ILE A 130 -7.98 -11.21 11.61
C ILE A 130 -6.68 -10.77 12.30
N GLN A 131 -5.53 -10.87 11.64
CA GLN A 131 -4.24 -10.50 12.24
C GLN A 131 -4.18 -8.99 12.55
N GLU A 132 -4.63 -8.16 11.64
CA GLU A 132 -4.75 -6.70 11.90
C GLU A 132 -5.74 -6.41 13.04
N GLY A 133 -6.84 -7.16 13.10
CA GLY A 133 -7.77 -7.11 14.24
C GLY A 133 -7.14 -7.53 15.57
N ASN A 134 -6.27 -8.56 15.56
CA ASN A 134 -5.52 -9.01 16.74
C ASN A 134 -4.55 -7.92 17.23
N LEU A 135 -3.90 -7.16 16.34
CA LEU A 135 -3.11 -6.00 16.74
C LEU A 135 -3.96 -4.94 17.45
N GLY A 136 -5.20 -4.75 17.00
CA GLY A 136 -6.18 -3.91 17.68
C GLY A 136 -6.56 -4.44 19.06
N LEU A 137 -6.75 -5.76 19.19
CA LEU A 137 -7.05 -6.43 20.46
C LEU A 137 -5.89 -6.28 21.46
N ILE A 138 -4.64 -6.43 21.04
CA ILE A 138 -3.47 -6.22 21.90
C ILE A 138 -3.46 -4.81 22.48
N ARG A 139 -3.70 -3.79 21.64
CA ARG A 139 -3.80 -2.40 22.10
C ARG A 139 -4.97 -2.18 23.06
N ALA A 140 -6.08 -2.90 22.85
CA ALA A 140 -7.21 -2.84 23.75
C ALA A 140 -6.88 -3.39 25.13
N VAL A 141 -6.17 -4.53 25.21
CA VAL A 141 -5.73 -5.13 26.48
C VAL A 141 -4.77 -4.21 27.21
N GLU A 142 -3.82 -3.58 26.52
CA GLU A 142 -2.84 -2.66 27.11
C GLU A 142 -3.46 -1.38 27.68
N LYS A 143 -4.61 -0.96 27.16
CA LYS A 143 -5.28 0.28 27.56
C LYS A 143 -6.60 0.06 28.31
N PHE A 144 -6.90 -1.17 28.66
CA PHE A 144 -8.15 -1.51 29.35
C PHE A 144 -8.11 -1.06 30.80
N ASP A 145 -9.13 -0.28 31.18
CA ASP A 145 -9.33 0.21 32.54
C ASP A 145 -10.57 -0.46 33.13
N TYR A 146 -10.36 -1.45 33.99
CA TYR A 146 -11.43 -2.18 34.64
C TYR A 146 -12.19 -1.35 35.67
N ALA A 147 -11.62 -0.25 36.20
CA ALA A 147 -12.25 0.60 37.19
C ALA A 147 -13.49 1.32 36.64
N LYS A 148 -13.57 1.49 35.32
CA LYS A 148 -14.72 2.10 34.63
C LYS A 148 -15.97 1.23 34.59
N GLY A 149 -15.89 -0.03 34.97
CA GLY A 149 -17.04 -0.96 35.10
C GLY A 149 -17.64 -1.44 33.77
N TYR A 150 -17.07 -1.11 32.63
CA TYR A 150 -17.51 -1.61 31.31
C TYR A 150 -16.92 -2.99 31.01
N LYS A 151 -17.67 -3.82 30.26
CA LYS A 151 -17.14 -5.08 29.75
C LYS A 151 -15.99 -4.84 28.79
N PHE A 152 -14.97 -5.69 28.86
CA PHE A 152 -13.81 -5.63 27.97
C PHE A 152 -14.21 -5.62 26.49
N SER A 153 -15.16 -6.47 26.08
CA SER A 153 -15.64 -6.56 24.70
C SER A 153 -16.15 -5.24 24.12
N THR A 154 -16.79 -4.39 24.93
CA THR A 154 -17.29 -3.07 24.50
C THR A 154 -16.13 -2.15 24.10
N TYR A 155 -15.08 -2.14 24.89
CA TYR A 155 -13.88 -1.35 24.64
C TYR A 155 -13.03 -1.92 23.49
N ALA A 156 -12.81 -3.24 23.50
CA ALA A 156 -12.01 -3.94 22.49
C ALA A 156 -12.62 -3.81 21.09
N THR A 157 -13.94 -3.86 20.94
CA THR A 157 -14.62 -3.71 19.64
C THR A 157 -14.22 -2.42 18.91
N TRP A 158 -14.03 -1.32 19.62
CA TRP A 158 -13.60 -0.05 19.02
C TRP A 158 -12.18 -0.15 18.47
N TRP A 159 -11.23 -0.70 19.26
CA TRP A 159 -9.84 -0.85 18.85
C TRP A 159 -9.66 -1.83 17.68
N ILE A 160 -10.37 -2.98 17.74
CA ILE A 160 -10.36 -3.99 16.68
C ILE A 160 -10.87 -3.38 15.37
N ARG A 161 -12.02 -2.68 15.43
CA ARG A 161 -12.60 -2.03 14.25
C ARG A 161 -11.66 -0.97 13.69
N GLN A 162 -11.06 -0.14 14.53
CA GLN A 162 -10.12 0.89 14.13
C GLN A 162 -8.89 0.30 13.45
N ALA A 163 -8.32 -0.79 14.00
CA ALA A 163 -7.17 -1.47 13.44
C ALA A 163 -7.50 -2.05 12.05
N ILE A 164 -8.60 -2.80 11.92
CA ILE A 164 -9.02 -3.38 10.64
C ILE A 164 -9.29 -2.29 9.60
N THR A 165 -10.04 -1.24 9.95
CA THR A 165 -10.35 -0.16 9.00
C THR A 165 -9.09 0.58 8.54
N ARG A 166 -8.13 0.80 9.44
CA ARG A 166 -6.86 1.43 9.11
C ARG A 166 -6.00 0.53 8.21
N ALA A 167 -5.89 -0.76 8.55
CA ALA A 167 -5.17 -1.74 7.73
C ALA A 167 -5.74 -1.83 6.32
N MET A 168 -7.07 -1.87 6.18
CA MET A 168 -7.73 -1.83 4.87
C MET A 168 -7.39 -0.58 4.07
N ALA A 169 -7.37 0.60 4.71
CA ALA A 169 -6.99 1.83 4.04
C ALA A 169 -5.52 1.82 3.57
N ASP A 170 -4.63 1.17 4.34
CA ASP A 170 -3.20 1.13 4.09
C ASP A 170 -2.77 0.02 3.10
N GLN A 171 -3.46 -1.12 3.06
CA GLN A 171 -2.97 -2.35 2.42
C GLN A 171 -3.94 -2.99 1.41
N ALA A 172 -5.25 -2.64 1.41
CA ALA A 172 -6.23 -3.30 0.58
C ALA A 172 -6.08 -3.03 -0.93
N ARG A 173 -5.35 -2.00 -1.33
CA ARG A 173 -5.17 -1.60 -2.73
C ARG A 173 -3.78 -1.95 -3.23
N THR A 174 -3.69 -2.45 -4.46
CA THR A 174 -2.41 -2.71 -5.16
C THR A 174 -1.57 -1.44 -5.26
N ILE A 175 -2.18 -0.30 -5.58
CA ILE A 175 -1.54 1.02 -5.56
C ILE A 175 -2.01 1.72 -4.29
N ARG A 176 -1.09 1.82 -3.32
CA ARG A 176 -1.37 2.46 -2.03
C ARG A 176 -1.72 3.94 -2.19
N ILE A 177 -2.81 4.37 -1.58
CA ILE A 177 -3.21 5.78 -1.47
C ILE A 177 -3.23 6.21 0.00
N PRO A 178 -2.99 7.51 0.30
CA PRO A 178 -3.02 8.02 1.68
C PRO A 178 -4.40 7.82 2.34
N VAL A 179 -4.40 7.53 3.65
CA VAL A 179 -5.62 7.21 4.42
C VAL A 179 -6.71 8.30 4.30
N HIS A 180 -6.31 9.58 4.34
CA HIS A 180 -7.28 10.68 4.21
C HIS A 180 -7.97 10.70 2.84
N MET A 181 -7.28 10.28 1.77
CA MET A 181 -7.87 10.15 0.44
C MET A 181 -8.84 8.95 0.38
N VAL A 182 -8.48 7.82 1.03
CA VAL A 182 -9.40 6.67 1.16
C VAL A 182 -10.69 7.07 1.86
N GLU A 183 -10.61 7.90 2.91
CA GLU A 183 -11.79 8.41 3.62
C GLU A 183 -12.66 9.27 2.71
N GLN A 184 -12.05 10.14 1.89
CA GLN A 184 -12.77 10.98 0.93
C GLN A 184 -13.42 10.14 -0.19
N VAL A 185 -12.70 9.16 -0.74
CA VAL A 185 -13.24 8.21 -1.73
C VAL A 185 -14.42 7.44 -1.14
N ASN A 186 -14.28 6.89 0.07
CA ASN A 186 -15.37 6.17 0.74
C ASN A 186 -16.59 7.07 1.01
N ARG A 187 -16.37 8.35 1.35
CA ARG A 187 -17.45 9.34 1.50
C ARG A 187 -18.13 9.59 0.15
N MET A 188 -17.36 9.78 -0.91
CA MET A 188 -17.86 9.99 -2.27
C MET A 188 -18.70 8.79 -2.75
N VAL A 189 -18.20 7.56 -2.60
CA VAL A 189 -18.93 6.34 -2.97
C VAL A 189 -20.25 6.21 -2.20
N ARG A 190 -20.26 6.55 -0.91
CA ARG A 190 -21.48 6.55 -0.09
C ARG A 190 -22.50 7.56 -0.60
N VAL A 191 -22.09 8.81 -0.79
CA VAL A 191 -22.96 9.90 -1.30
C VAL A 191 -23.51 9.55 -2.67
N ARG A 192 -22.66 9.02 -3.58
CA ARG A 192 -23.07 8.57 -4.91
C ARG A 192 -24.16 7.50 -4.82
N ARG A 193 -24.01 6.53 -3.92
CA ARG A 193 -24.99 5.46 -3.70
C ARG A 193 -26.31 6.00 -3.13
N GLU A 194 -26.26 6.91 -2.17
CA GLU A 194 -27.45 7.54 -1.58
C GLU A 194 -28.21 8.37 -2.62
N LEU A 195 -27.49 9.15 -3.44
CA LEU A 195 -28.10 9.90 -4.54
C LEU A 195 -28.69 8.99 -5.62
N SER A 196 -28.02 7.90 -5.97
CA SER A 196 -28.53 6.92 -6.93
C SER A 196 -29.86 6.31 -6.49
N VAL A 197 -30.00 5.97 -5.19
CA VAL A 197 -31.25 5.47 -4.64
C VAL A 197 -32.35 6.56 -4.67
N THR A 198 -32.00 7.81 -4.34
CA THR A 198 -32.97 8.91 -4.29
C THR A 198 -33.45 9.34 -5.69
N LEU A 199 -32.54 9.38 -6.65
CA LEU A 199 -32.82 9.83 -8.02
C LEU A 199 -33.37 8.72 -8.94
N GLY A 200 -33.21 7.44 -8.54
CA GLY A 200 -33.54 6.29 -9.40
C GLY A 200 -32.65 6.12 -10.63
N ARG A 201 -31.53 6.85 -10.70
CA ARG A 201 -30.51 6.81 -11.76
C ARG A 201 -29.12 7.09 -11.21
N GLU A 202 -28.08 6.85 -11.99
CA GLU A 202 -26.74 7.29 -11.62
C GLU A 202 -26.65 8.82 -11.54
N PRO A 203 -26.09 9.36 -10.44
CA PRO A 203 -25.90 10.80 -10.27
C PRO A 203 -24.75 11.30 -11.17
N ILE A 204 -24.92 12.49 -11.75
CA ILE A 204 -23.85 13.19 -12.49
C ILE A 204 -22.85 13.82 -11.52
N VAL A 205 -21.63 14.11 -12.02
CA VAL A 205 -20.53 14.65 -11.19
C VAL A 205 -20.92 15.93 -10.44
N SER A 206 -21.69 16.81 -11.09
CA SER A 206 -22.17 18.06 -10.47
C SER A 206 -23.14 17.85 -9.30
N GLU A 207 -23.95 16.79 -9.33
CA GLU A 207 -24.86 16.43 -8.24
C GLU A 207 -24.09 15.90 -7.02
N VAL A 208 -23.08 15.04 -7.27
CA VAL A 208 -22.18 14.53 -6.22
C VAL A 208 -21.35 15.67 -5.63
N ALA A 209 -20.80 16.56 -6.46
CA ALA A 209 -20.04 17.73 -6.03
C ALA A 209 -20.85 18.62 -5.08
N ARG A 210 -22.10 18.91 -5.45
CA ARG A 210 -23.03 19.69 -4.63
C ARG A 210 -23.36 19.00 -3.30
N ALA A 211 -23.59 17.68 -3.31
CA ALA A 211 -23.91 16.93 -2.11
C ALA A 211 -22.72 16.78 -1.16
N MET A 212 -21.50 16.77 -1.69
CA MET A 212 -20.26 16.70 -0.90
C MET A 212 -19.73 18.08 -0.50
N GLU A 213 -20.28 19.15 -1.05
CA GLU A 213 -19.81 20.54 -0.88
C GLU A 213 -18.35 20.74 -1.33
N ILE A 214 -17.96 20.10 -2.44
CA ILE A 214 -16.63 20.21 -3.05
C ILE A 214 -16.76 20.57 -4.53
N PRO A 215 -15.72 21.16 -5.14
CA PRO A 215 -15.73 21.48 -6.57
C PRO A 215 -15.70 20.23 -7.44
N GLU A 216 -16.29 20.32 -8.65
CA GLU A 216 -16.42 19.17 -9.58
C GLU A 216 -15.08 18.53 -9.96
N PHE A 217 -14.01 19.33 -10.10
CA PHE A 217 -12.69 18.79 -10.44
C PHE A 217 -12.15 17.84 -9.36
N GLN A 218 -12.44 18.11 -8.07
CA GLN A 218 -12.05 17.19 -6.98
C GLN A 218 -12.84 15.90 -7.01
N VAL A 219 -14.13 15.93 -7.41
CA VAL A 219 -14.91 14.69 -7.58
C VAL A 219 -14.32 13.83 -8.71
N ILE A 220 -13.92 14.46 -9.82
CA ILE A 220 -13.27 13.74 -10.95
C ILE A 220 -11.95 13.12 -10.49
N GLU A 221 -11.17 13.83 -9.69
CA GLU A 221 -9.93 13.32 -9.10
C GLU A 221 -10.21 12.12 -8.17
N LEU A 222 -11.21 12.21 -7.28
CA LEU A 222 -11.60 11.11 -6.40
C LEU A 222 -12.07 9.88 -7.18
N ILE A 223 -12.81 10.06 -8.28
CA ILE A 223 -13.22 8.97 -9.17
C ILE A 223 -11.99 8.29 -9.81
N SER A 224 -10.95 9.05 -10.15
CA SER A 224 -9.72 8.47 -10.70
C SER A 224 -8.99 7.58 -9.69
N TYR A 225 -9.01 7.94 -8.41
CA TYR A 225 -8.44 7.13 -7.33
C TYR A 225 -9.29 5.90 -6.96
N ASP A 226 -10.58 5.90 -7.30
CA ASP A 226 -11.47 4.75 -7.03
C ASP A 226 -11.27 3.58 -8.00
N ARG A 227 -10.56 3.80 -9.12
CA ARG A 227 -10.28 2.76 -10.10
C ARG A 227 -9.28 1.73 -9.56
N GLU A 228 -9.64 0.46 -9.68
CA GLU A 228 -8.73 -0.64 -9.41
C GLU A 228 -8.00 -1.07 -10.69
N PRO A 229 -6.70 -1.44 -10.60
CA PRO A 229 -5.97 -1.99 -11.75
C PRO A 229 -6.56 -3.34 -12.16
N VAL A 230 -6.58 -3.58 -13.47
CA VAL A 230 -7.00 -4.84 -14.05
C VAL A 230 -5.80 -5.78 -14.18
N SER A 231 -5.99 -7.09 -13.97
CA SER A 231 -4.92 -8.07 -14.16
C SER A 231 -4.51 -8.19 -15.62
N LEU A 232 -3.21 -8.23 -15.88
CA LEU A 232 -2.68 -8.53 -17.21
C LEU A 232 -2.92 -9.99 -17.62
N ASP A 233 -3.09 -10.89 -16.65
CA ASP A 233 -3.41 -12.31 -16.90
C ASP A 233 -4.91 -12.54 -17.15
N GLN A 234 -5.71 -11.47 -17.20
CA GLN A 234 -7.13 -11.61 -17.51
C GLN A 234 -7.31 -12.17 -18.91
N ALA A 235 -8.03 -13.28 -19.01
CA ALA A 235 -8.36 -13.90 -20.28
C ALA A 235 -9.22 -12.96 -21.15
N VAL A 236 -8.88 -12.86 -22.43
CA VAL A 236 -9.56 -12.04 -23.44
C VAL A 236 -10.03 -12.95 -24.58
N GLY A 237 -11.26 -12.76 -25.04
CA GLY A 237 -11.89 -13.57 -26.09
C GLY A 237 -12.79 -14.69 -25.54
N GLU A 238 -13.58 -15.29 -26.42
CA GLU A 238 -14.51 -16.37 -26.06
C GLU A 238 -13.77 -17.67 -25.70
N ASP A 239 -12.62 -17.90 -26.33
CA ASP A 239 -11.81 -19.10 -26.13
C ASP A 239 -10.89 -19.02 -24.90
N GLY A 240 -10.66 -17.81 -24.36
CA GLY A 240 -9.83 -17.60 -23.17
C GLY A 240 -8.34 -17.93 -23.34
N GLU A 241 -7.87 -18.16 -24.56
CA GLU A 241 -6.48 -18.57 -24.85
C GLU A 241 -5.47 -17.43 -24.77
N SER A 242 -5.94 -16.15 -24.92
CA SER A 242 -5.09 -14.97 -24.89
C SER A 242 -5.28 -14.19 -23.60
N ALA A 243 -4.20 -13.68 -23.03
CA ALA A 243 -4.22 -12.78 -21.88
C ALA A 243 -4.23 -11.30 -22.32
N LEU A 244 -4.80 -10.42 -21.48
CA LEU A 244 -4.78 -8.97 -21.75
C LEU A 244 -3.36 -8.44 -21.95
N GLY A 245 -2.36 -9.03 -21.27
CA GLY A 245 -0.95 -8.66 -21.39
C GLY A 245 -0.39 -8.86 -22.80
N ASP A 246 -0.91 -9.82 -23.56
CA ASP A 246 -0.45 -10.10 -24.93
C ASP A 246 -0.81 -8.97 -25.91
N PHE A 247 -1.80 -8.15 -25.57
CA PHE A 247 -2.27 -7.03 -26.39
C PHE A 247 -1.62 -5.69 -25.97
N VAL A 248 -0.90 -5.66 -24.86
CA VAL A 248 -0.27 -4.42 -24.39
C VAL A 248 1.07 -4.22 -25.10
N ALA A 249 1.10 -3.24 -26.02
CA ALA A 249 2.31 -2.87 -26.71
C ALA A 249 3.34 -2.24 -25.76
N SER A 250 4.63 -2.49 -26.05
CA SER A 250 5.72 -1.80 -25.33
C SER A 250 5.66 -0.29 -25.59
N VAL A 251 5.79 0.50 -24.53
CA VAL A 251 5.81 1.97 -24.63
C VAL A 251 7.18 2.50 -25.07
N ASP A 252 8.25 1.70 -24.94
CA ASP A 252 9.61 2.10 -25.36
C ASP A 252 9.87 1.62 -26.78
N PRO A 253 9.88 2.56 -27.77
CA PRO A 253 10.16 2.20 -29.17
C PRO A 253 11.54 1.56 -29.36
N ARG A 254 12.46 1.73 -28.40
CA ARG A 254 13.81 1.11 -28.46
C ARG A 254 13.79 -0.39 -28.23
N THR A 255 12.70 -0.94 -27.75
CA THR A 255 12.55 -2.39 -27.53
C THR A 255 12.07 -3.13 -28.78
N GLU A 256 11.61 -2.42 -29.82
CA GLU A 256 11.27 -3.05 -31.08
C GLU A 256 12.54 -3.48 -31.82
N PRO A 257 12.65 -4.77 -32.23
CA PRO A 257 13.83 -5.28 -32.92
C PRO A 257 14.16 -4.51 -34.21
N GLY A 258 13.13 -4.04 -34.92
CA GLY A 258 13.27 -3.23 -36.14
C GLY A 258 13.93 -1.87 -35.84
N ASP A 259 13.42 -1.15 -34.85
CA ASP A 259 13.98 0.15 -34.44
C ASP A 259 15.40 0.01 -33.85
N ALA A 260 15.65 -1.06 -33.11
CA ALA A 260 16.97 -1.34 -32.57
C ALA A 260 17.99 -1.59 -33.71
N ALA A 261 17.61 -2.32 -34.77
CA ALA A 261 18.43 -2.54 -35.95
C ALA A 261 18.68 -1.23 -36.72
N ALA A 262 17.60 -0.47 -37.01
CA ALA A 262 17.69 0.83 -37.68
C ALA A 262 18.58 1.84 -36.93
N ASN A 263 18.44 1.93 -35.61
CA ASN A 263 19.30 2.76 -34.76
C ASN A 263 20.75 2.27 -34.73
N GLY A 264 20.98 0.95 -34.82
CA GLY A 264 22.31 0.37 -34.95
C GLY A 264 22.99 0.77 -36.28
N GLU A 265 22.23 0.72 -37.36
CA GLU A 265 22.69 1.08 -38.70
C GLU A 265 22.96 2.60 -38.79
N LEU A 266 22.07 3.44 -38.30
CA LEU A 266 22.30 4.89 -38.19
C LEU A 266 23.57 5.21 -37.41
N ARG A 267 23.83 4.55 -36.29
CA ARG A 267 25.06 4.75 -35.50
C ARG A 267 26.31 4.39 -36.31
N ASN A 268 26.23 3.33 -37.10
CA ASN A 268 27.36 2.93 -37.98
C ASN A 268 27.57 3.96 -39.09
N GLU A 269 26.54 4.43 -39.79
CA GLU A 269 26.65 5.47 -40.79
C GLU A 269 27.22 6.78 -40.23
N VAL A 270 26.74 7.20 -39.05
CA VAL A 270 27.31 8.36 -38.34
C VAL A 270 28.81 8.17 -38.05
N ARG A 271 29.23 6.97 -37.63
CA ARG A 271 30.68 6.68 -37.41
C ARG A 271 31.49 6.78 -38.69
N ILE A 272 30.96 6.24 -39.81
CA ILE A 272 31.62 6.30 -41.12
C ILE A 272 31.76 7.76 -41.57
N VAL A 273 30.72 8.54 -41.48
CA VAL A 273 30.74 9.97 -41.82
C VAL A 273 31.72 10.74 -40.93
N LEU A 274 31.73 10.50 -39.63
CA LEU A 274 32.66 11.13 -38.70
C LEU A 274 34.12 10.71 -38.97
N ALA A 275 34.39 9.48 -39.44
CA ALA A 275 35.73 9.02 -39.80
C ALA A 275 36.36 9.80 -40.97
N THR A 276 35.56 10.49 -41.78
CA THR A 276 36.07 11.38 -42.88
C THR A 276 36.60 12.71 -42.36
N LEU A 277 36.44 13.05 -41.10
CA LEU A 277 36.95 14.25 -40.46
C LEU A 277 38.33 14.04 -39.87
N SER A 278 39.06 15.14 -39.60
CA SER A 278 40.31 15.04 -38.87
C SER A 278 40.11 14.49 -37.47
N GLN A 279 41.08 13.77 -36.89
CA GLN A 279 40.96 13.16 -35.53
C GLN A 279 40.53 14.17 -34.47
N ARG A 280 41.03 15.42 -34.59
CA ARG A 280 40.68 16.46 -33.63
C ARG A 280 39.25 16.96 -33.78
N GLU A 281 38.74 17.13 -34.99
CA GLU A 281 37.36 17.50 -35.28
C GLU A 281 36.38 16.39 -34.81
N GLN A 282 36.74 15.14 -35.12
CA GLN A 282 35.96 13.98 -34.71
C GLN A 282 35.83 13.88 -33.18
N ALA A 283 36.94 14.05 -32.45
CA ALA A 283 36.95 13.96 -31.01
C ALA A 283 36.10 15.10 -30.35
N VAL A 284 36.22 16.35 -30.89
CA VAL A 284 35.40 17.47 -30.41
C VAL A 284 33.91 17.21 -30.61
N ILE A 285 33.48 16.70 -31.77
CA ILE A 285 32.07 16.41 -32.03
C ILE A 285 31.58 15.25 -31.16
N ARG A 286 32.35 14.17 -31.00
CA ARG A 286 31.95 13.03 -30.13
C ARG A 286 31.71 13.45 -28.70
N LEU A 287 32.60 14.24 -28.12
CA LEU A 287 32.48 14.73 -26.76
C LEU A 287 31.34 15.77 -26.62
N ARG A 288 31.23 16.68 -27.59
CA ARG A 288 30.22 17.74 -27.59
C ARG A 288 28.79 17.18 -27.60
N PHE A 289 28.54 16.19 -28.45
CA PHE A 289 27.21 15.57 -28.62
C PHE A 289 27.03 14.28 -27.84
N GLY A 290 28.05 13.82 -27.10
CA GLY A 290 27.94 12.63 -26.25
C GLY A 290 27.74 11.33 -27.05
N LEU A 291 28.38 11.19 -28.21
CA LEU A 291 28.15 10.06 -29.11
C LEU A 291 28.71 8.73 -28.58
N ASP A 292 29.67 8.79 -27.65
CA ASP A 292 30.31 7.61 -27.06
C ASP A 292 29.70 7.23 -25.70
N ASP A 293 29.40 8.22 -24.84
CA ASP A 293 28.96 8.03 -23.46
C ASP A 293 27.51 8.52 -23.18
N GLY A 294 26.85 9.07 -24.21
CA GLY A 294 25.48 9.62 -24.08
C GLY A 294 25.42 10.97 -23.34
N ARG A 295 26.56 11.50 -22.85
CA ARG A 295 26.61 12.75 -22.09
C ARG A 295 27.09 13.90 -22.96
N GLN A 296 26.21 14.84 -23.26
CA GLN A 296 26.58 16.10 -23.94
C GLN A 296 27.44 16.98 -23.02
N ARG A 297 28.59 17.44 -23.52
CA ARG A 297 29.50 18.31 -22.80
C ARG A 297 29.38 19.77 -23.27
N THR A 298 29.63 20.70 -22.37
CA THR A 298 29.66 22.13 -22.70
C THR A 298 30.94 22.50 -23.44
N LEU A 299 30.94 23.63 -24.18
CA LEU A 299 32.14 24.11 -24.90
C LEU A 299 33.34 24.36 -23.97
N ASP A 300 33.06 24.76 -22.71
CA ASP A 300 34.10 24.99 -21.71
C ASP A 300 34.70 23.68 -21.19
N GLU A 301 33.89 22.65 -21.00
CA GLU A 301 34.38 21.31 -20.61
C GLU A 301 35.21 20.67 -21.70
N VAL A 302 34.75 20.73 -22.96
CA VAL A 302 35.50 20.25 -24.09
C VAL A 302 36.80 21.06 -24.25
N GLY A 303 36.74 22.41 -24.04
CA GLY A 303 37.93 23.28 -24.08
C GLY A 303 38.99 22.88 -23.04
N LYS A 304 38.58 22.55 -21.82
CA LYS A 304 39.50 22.08 -20.77
C LYS A 304 40.18 20.76 -21.14
N GLU A 305 39.47 19.83 -21.77
CA GLU A 305 39.98 18.51 -22.14
C GLU A 305 41.05 18.61 -23.26
N PHE A 306 40.87 19.54 -24.22
CA PHE A 306 41.82 19.76 -25.32
C PHE A 306 42.83 20.88 -25.06
N GLY A 307 42.79 21.55 -23.94
CA GLY A 307 43.65 22.71 -23.62
C GLY A 307 43.41 23.90 -24.53
N LEU A 308 42.18 24.11 -25.00
CA LEU A 308 41.78 25.17 -25.93
C LEU A 308 40.77 26.13 -25.29
N SER A 309 40.74 27.40 -25.81
CA SER A 309 39.73 28.35 -25.42
C SER A 309 38.33 27.92 -25.92
N ARG A 310 37.28 28.29 -25.17
CA ARG A 310 35.86 28.08 -25.53
C ARG A 310 35.54 28.52 -26.94
N GLU A 311 36.05 29.70 -27.34
CA GLU A 311 35.80 30.26 -28.66
C GLU A 311 36.48 29.43 -29.76
N ARG A 312 37.66 28.85 -29.48
CA ARG A 312 38.33 27.97 -30.43
C ARG A 312 37.56 26.67 -30.65
N ILE A 313 36.99 26.09 -29.60
CA ILE A 313 36.13 24.90 -29.73
C ILE A 313 34.86 25.25 -30.52
N ARG A 314 34.24 26.41 -30.29
CA ARG A 314 33.07 26.89 -31.05
C ARG A 314 33.38 27.06 -32.55
N GLN A 315 34.57 27.56 -32.88
CA GLN A 315 35.01 27.66 -34.27
C GLN A 315 35.23 26.30 -34.93
N ILE A 316 35.85 25.35 -34.22
CA ILE A 316 36.01 23.97 -34.68
C ILE A 316 34.63 23.33 -34.91
N GLU A 317 33.72 23.40 -33.96
CA GLU A 317 32.36 22.88 -34.07
C GLU A 317 31.65 23.44 -35.31
N LYS A 318 31.68 24.79 -35.51
CA LYS A 318 31.04 25.46 -36.65
C LYS A 318 31.62 24.97 -37.99
N VAL A 319 32.94 24.90 -38.11
CA VAL A 319 33.60 24.44 -39.34
C VAL A 319 33.30 22.99 -39.60
N THR A 320 33.32 22.14 -38.57
CA THR A 320 33.05 20.70 -38.69
C THR A 320 31.60 20.44 -39.09
N LEU A 321 30.63 21.16 -38.52
CA LEU A 321 29.23 21.06 -38.90
C LEU A 321 28.99 21.51 -40.36
N LEU A 322 29.70 22.53 -40.83
CA LEU A 322 29.67 22.92 -42.23
C LEU A 322 30.22 21.82 -43.15
N LYS A 323 31.31 21.18 -42.77
CA LYS A 323 31.89 20.03 -43.52
C LYS A 323 30.94 18.82 -43.55
N LEU A 324 30.17 18.59 -42.48
CA LEU A 324 29.18 17.51 -42.40
C LEU A 324 27.93 17.78 -43.25
N ARG A 325 27.63 19.06 -43.56
CA ARG A 325 26.54 19.47 -44.47
C ARG A 325 26.90 19.36 -45.97
N ASP A 326 28.15 19.01 -46.28
CA ASP A 326 28.55 18.76 -47.64
C ASP A 326 27.68 17.66 -48.28
N PRO A 327 27.17 17.84 -49.52
CA PRO A 327 26.22 16.91 -50.16
C PRO A 327 26.68 15.46 -50.16
N GLU A 328 27.94 15.19 -50.40
CA GLU A 328 28.52 13.83 -50.41
C GLU A 328 28.40 13.10 -49.05
N ARG A 329 28.44 13.86 -47.93
CA ARG A 329 28.31 13.34 -46.57
C ARG A 329 26.86 13.34 -46.08
N ALA A 330 26.13 14.39 -46.43
CA ALA A 330 24.73 14.54 -46.07
C ALA A 330 23.83 13.45 -46.67
N GLN A 331 24.08 13.09 -47.92
CA GLN A 331 23.34 12.09 -48.70
C GLN A 331 23.24 10.72 -47.98
N ARG A 332 24.32 10.33 -47.24
CA ARG A 332 24.34 9.07 -46.47
C ARG A 332 23.38 9.08 -45.27
N LEU A 333 23.21 10.24 -44.69
CA LEU A 333 22.34 10.39 -43.51
C LEU A 333 20.92 10.84 -43.85
N GLU A 334 20.68 11.21 -45.11
CA GLU A 334 19.36 11.73 -45.57
C GLU A 334 18.25 10.67 -45.44
N ALA A 335 18.58 9.39 -45.66
CA ALA A 335 17.65 8.28 -45.51
C ALA A 335 17.15 8.08 -44.07
N TYR A 336 17.86 8.63 -43.07
CA TYR A 336 17.53 8.54 -41.64
C TYR A 336 16.97 9.87 -41.07
N ALA A 337 16.91 10.91 -41.88
CA ALA A 337 16.33 12.20 -41.50
C ALA A 337 14.83 12.16 -41.80
N CYS A 338 14.02 11.81 -40.79
CA CYS A 338 12.54 11.94 -40.82
C CYS A 338 12.14 13.32 -40.34
#